data_ff2d43203e5673af0d48921147177607
#
_entry.id   ff2d43203e5673af0d48921147177607
#
_cell.length_a   1.000
_cell.length_b   1.000
_cell.length_c   1.000
_cell.angle_alpha   90.00
_cell.angle_beta   90.00
_cell.angle_gamma   90.00
#
_symmetry.space_group_name_H-M   'P 1'
#
loop_
_entity.id
_entity.type
_entity.pdbx_description
1 polymer ?
#
loop_
_entity_poly.entity_id
_entity_poly.type
_entity_poly.pdbx_seq_one_letter_code
_entity_poly.pdbx_strand_id
1 'polypeptide(L)'
;ADITVKTKEGKTLPDIDKATKILEATPEILHFSKVIEEKVYINFRDNGDIANLRGVDSAYIFVNPIHKNIFYGTYPSFKYSNEVLLENKLDNRLAIPIGENADFAELLMPKPGTGMISAEKDIFNKREIFVSGVFPGNDQLDNTIISPIELTRELLNLPKKSAYQIVIKLKNPENT
;
A
#
# COMPACT_ATOMS: atom_id res chain seq x y z
N ALA A 1 1.55 10.83 9.12
CA ALA A 1 3.01 11.05 9.06
C ALA A 1 3.31 12.54 9.24
N ASP A 2 4.42 12.85 9.90
CA ASP A 2 4.84 14.23 10.10
C ASP A 2 5.53 14.79 8.87
N ILE A 3 6.32 13.95 8.17
CA ILE A 3 7.02 14.32 6.94
C ILE A 3 6.87 13.18 5.94
N THR A 4 6.70 13.54 4.67
CA THR A 4 6.74 12.59 3.56
C THR A 4 7.82 13.01 2.58
N VAL A 5 8.74 12.09 2.28
CA VAL A 5 9.82 12.31 1.30
C VAL A 5 9.39 11.67 -0.02
N LYS A 6 9.43 12.46 -1.09
CA LYS A 6 9.15 12.02 -2.47
C LYS A 6 10.26 12.52 -3.38
N THR A 7 10.41 11.87 -4.54
CA THR A 7 11.33 12.38 -5.58
C THR A 7 10.70 13.56 -6.32
N LYS A 8 11.53 14.46 -6.82
CA LYS A 8 11.10 15.58 -7.67
C LYS A 8 10.81 15.12 -9.09
N GLU A 9 11.49 14.09 -9.55
CA GLU A 9 11.36 13.56 -10.91
C GLU A 9 11.00 12.09 -10.87
N GLY A 10 9.97 11.70 -11.65
CA GLY A 10 9.49 10.32 -11.67
C GLY A 10 8.79 9.92 -10.38
N LYS A 11 8.71 8.63 -10.11
CA LYS A 11 8.01 8.06 -8.96
C LYS A 11 8.95 7.35 -7.99
N THR A 12 9.95 6.65 -8.49
CA THR A 12 10.86 5.83 -7.67
C THR A 12 11.95 6.70 -7.03
N LEU A 13 12.12 6.57 -5.71
CA LEU A 13 13.17 7.25 -4.99
C LEU A 13 14.55 6.72 -5.42
N PRO A 14 15.49 7.60 -5.82
CA PRO A 14 16.86 7.18 -6.09
C PRO A 14 17.63 6.93 -4.80
N ASP A 15 18.69 6.12 -4.87
CA ASP A 15 19.61 5.89 -3.75
C ASP A 15 18.93 5.55 -2.42
N ILE A 16 17.96 4.63 -2.46
CA ILE A 16 17.13 4.32 -1.29
C ILE A 16 17.95 3.84 -0.07
N ASP A 17 19.02 3.08 -0.30
CA ASP A 17 19.88 2.62 0.80
C ASP A 17 20.63 3.78 1.46
N LYS A 18 21.08 4.76 0.68
CA LYS A 18 21.72 5.96 1.21
C LYS A 18 20.73 6.81 2.01
N ALA A 19 19.52 6.98 1.48
CA ALA A 19 18.46 7.73 2.16
C ALA A 19 18.11 7.10 3.51
N THR A 20 17.93 5.80 3.55
CA THR A 20 17.57 5.08 4.81
C THR A 20 18.70 5.18 5.83
N LYS A 21 19.96 5.08 5.43
CA LYS A 21 21.09 5.27 6.34
C LYS A 21 21.14 6.65 6.96
N ILE A 22 20.84 7.69 6.17
CA ILE A 22 20.77 9.08 6.66
C ILE A 22 19.65 9.20 7.70
N LEU A 23 18.47 8.61 7.43
CA LEU A 23 17.34 8.65 8.35
C LEU A 23 17.64 7.92 9.66
N GLU A 24 18.29 6.75 9.59
CA GLU A 24 18.70 6.00 10.77
C GLU A 24 19.70 6.78 11.63
N ALA A 25 20.55 7.60 11.03
CA ALA A 25 21.54 8.40 11.72
C ALA A 25 21.02 9.75 12.21
N THR A 26 19.77 10.11 11.93
CA THR A 26 19.19 11.40 12.30
C THR A 26 18.41 11.29 13.61
N PRO A 27 18.91 11.91 14.71
CA PRO A 27 18.32 11.72 16.05
C PRO A 27 16.87 12.20 16.17
N GLU A 28 16.47 13.19 15.42
CA GLU A 28 15.11 13.76 15.47
C GLU A 28 14.04 12.83 14.89
N ILE A 29 14.44 11.84 14.12
CA ILE A 29 13.53 10.90 13.48
C ILE A 29 13.29 9.72 14.42
N LEU A 30 12.03 9.53 14.80
CA LEU A 30 11.63 8.43 15.67
C LEU A 30 11.45 7.13 14.89
N HIS A 31 10.69 7.18 13.80
CA HIS A 31 10.43 6.06 12.91
C HIS A 31 10.26 6.53 11.48
N PHE A 32 10.54 5.65 10.53
CA PHE A 32 10.23 5.87 9.12
C PHE A 32 9.80 4.55 8.46
N SER A 33 9.06 4.68 7.36
CA SER A 33 8.52 3.55 6.61
C SER A 33 8.56 3.84 5.12
N LYS A 34 8.90 2.83 4.33
CA LYS A 34 8.85 2.90 2.87
C LYS A 34 7.43 2.65 2.39
N VAL A 35 7.01 3.39 1.38
CA VAL A 35 5.66 3.29 0.81
C VAL A 35 5.73 3.33 -0.71
N ILE A 36 4.88 2.52 -1.34
CA ILE A 36 4.56 2.60 -2.77
C ILE A 36 3.05 2.72 -2.87
N GLU A 37 2.54 3.78 -3.49
CA GLU A 37 1.11 3.96 -3.69
C GLU A 37 0.81 4.19 -5.17
N GLU A 38 -0.14 3.44 -5.70
CA GLU A 38 -0.63 3.55 -7.08
C GLU A 38 -2.12 3.27 -7.16
N LYS A 39 -2.76 3.81 -8.19
CA LYS A 39 -4.14 3.45 -8.50
C LYS A 39 -4.19 2.05 -9.07
N VAL A 40 -5.20 1.30 -8.67
CA VAL A 40 -5.40 -0.10 -9.06
C VAL A 40 -6.88 -0.35 -9.29
N TYR A 41 -7.19 -1.32 -10.15
CA TYR A 41 -8.54 -1.89 -10.22
C TYR A 41 -8.65 -3.02 -9.22
N ILE A 42 -9.76 -3.05 -8.49
CA ILE A 42 -10.12 -4.19 -7.64
C ILE A 42 -11.44 -4.77 -8.12
N ASN A 43 -11.45 -6.08 -8.36
CA ASN A 43 -12.63 -6.82 -8.76
C ASN A 43 -12.96 -7.88 -7.74
N PHE A 44 -14.22 -7.91 -7.32
CA PHE A 44 -14.77 -8.99 -6.51
C PHE A 44 -16.11 -9.42 -7.10
N ARG A 45 -16.15 -10.67 -7.60
CA ARG A 45 -17.32 -11.19 -8.33
C ARG A 45 -17.70 -10.24 -9.47
N ASP A 46 -18.92 -9.70 -9.47
CA ASP A 46 -19.39 -8.79 -10.52
C ASP A 46 -19.14 -7.31 -10.22
N ASN A 47 -18.49 -7.01 -9.09
CA ASN A 47 -18.25 -5.64 -8.64
C ASN A 47 -16.79 -5.23 -8.84
N GLY A 48 -16.59 -4.13 -9.55
CA GLY A 48 -15.27 -3.55 -9.75
C GLY A 48 -15.22 -2.12 -9.23
N ASP A 49 -14.03 -1.67 -8.85
CA ASP A 49 -13.81 -0.30 -8.39
C ASP A 49 -12.36 0.09 -8.64
N ILE A 50 -12.10 1.38 -8.62
CA ILE A 50 -10.75 1.95 -8.63
C ILE A 50 -10.39 2.34 -7.21
N ALA A 51 -9.21 1.94 -6.76
CA ALA A 51 -8.74 2.22 -5.42
C ALA A 51 -7.29 2.67 -5.43
N ASN A 52 -6.83 3.20 -4.31
CA ASN A 52 -5.42 3.50 -4.08
C ASN A 52 -4.78 2.31 -3.36
N LEU A 53 -3.88 1.61 -4.03
CA LEU A 53 -3.12 0.54 -3.42
C LEU A 53 -1.88 1.14 -2.76
N ARG A 54 -1.85 1.10 -1.43
CA ARG A 54 -0.76 1.63 -0.62
C ARG A 54 0.01 0.47 -0.01
N GLY A 55 1.13 0.13 -0.62
CA GLY A 55 2.04 -0.89 -0.12
C GLY A 55 2.97 -0.29 0.92
N VAL A 56 3.08 -0.95 2.07
CA VAL A 56 3.82 -0.46 3.22
C VAL A 56 4.73 -1.55 3.77
N ASP A 57 5.80 -1.16 4.45
CA ASP A 57 6.66 -2.11 5.16
C ASP A 57 6.17 -2.34 6.60
N SER A 58 6.84 -3.23 7.33
CA SER A 58 6.44 -3.58 8.68
C SER A 58 6.57 -2.44 9.70
N ALA A 59 7.34 -1.41 9.38
CA ALA A 59 7.52 -0.25 10.26
C ALA A 59 6.39 0.78 10.14
N TYR A 60 5.49 0.62 9.16
CA TYR A 60 4.43 1.59 8.88
C TYR A 60 3.54 1.88 10.10
N ILE A 61 3.21 0.86 10.87
CA ILE A 61 2.35 1.00 12.06
C ILE A 61 2.97 1.88 13.15
N PHE A 62 4.28 2.05 13.15
CA PHE A 62 4.97 2.95 14.08
C PHE A 62 4.94 4.40 13.61
N VAL A 63 4.71 4.64 12.32
CA VAL A 63 4.53 5.97 11.74
C VAL A 63 3.06 6.35 11.73
N ASN A 64 2.19 5.43 11.33
CA ASN A 64 0.74 5.61 11.29
C ASN A 64 0.06 4.38 11.92
N PRO A 65 -0.41 4.49 13.16
CA PRO A 65 -0.91 3.33 13.92
C PRO A 65 -2.32 2.90 13.54
N ILE A 66 -2.60 2.69 12.26
CA ILE A 66 -3.92 2.29 11.77
C ILE A 66 -4.38 0.94 12.34
N HIS A 67 -3.44 0.08 12.76
CA HIS A 67 -3.74 -1.22 13.37
C HIS A 67 -4.51 -1.10 14.68
N LYS A 68 -4.52 0.06 15.31
CA LYS A 68 -5.24 0.32 16.57
C LYS A 68 -6.72 0.64 16.36
N ASN A 69 -7.13 0.98 15.15
CA ASN A 69 -8.47 1.45 14.84
C ASN A 69 -9.17 0.59 13.78
N ILE A 70 -8.94 -0.71 13.80
CA ILE A 70 -9.58 -1.64 12.86
C ILE A 70 -11.02 -1.85 13.29
N PHE A 71 -11.97 -1.69 12.36
CA PHE A 71 -13.39 -1.89 12.63
C PHE A 71 -13.72 -3.36 12.89
N TYR A 72 -13.20 -4.24 12.03
CA TYR A 72 -13.33 -5.69 12.20
C TYR A 72 -12.22 -6.39 11.44
N GLY A 73 -11.98 -7.64 11.79
CA GLY A 73 -10.86 -8.39 11.27
C GLY A 73 -9.55 -8.02 11.94
N THR A 74 -8.45 -8.22 11.23
CA THR A 74 -7.09 -7.99 11.76
C THR A 74 -6.25 -7.22 10.75
N TYR A 75 -5.24 -6.52 11.25
CA TYR A 75 -4.19 -5.95 10.43
C TYR A 75 -3.45 -7.08 9.72
N PRO A 76 -2.99 -6.90 8.46
CA PRO A 76 -2.27 -7.96 7.74
C PRO A 76 -1.06 -8.47 8.53
N SER A 77 -0.85 -9.79 8.50
CA SER A 77 0.24 -10.44 9.25
C SER A 77 1.62 -10.22 8.63
N PHE A 78 1.68 -9.85 7.37
CA PHE A 78 2.88 -9.73 6.53
C PHE A 78 3.59 -11.07 6.27
N LYS A 79 2.96 -12.19 6.60
CA LYS A 79 3.44 -13.51 6.18
C LYS A 79 3.18 -13.76 4.69
N TYR A 80 2.11 -13.17 4.17
CA TYR A 80 1.70 -13.29 2.77
C TYR A 80 1.56 -11.90 2.18
N SER A 81 2.18 -11.68 1.02
CA SER A 81 2.14 -10.37 0.36
C SER A 81 0.73 -9.98 -0.13
N ASN A 82 -0.16 -10.95 -0.30
CA ASN A 82 -1.52 -10.75 -0.81
C ASN A 82 -2.61 -10.65 0.27
N GLU A 83 -2.24 -10.52 1.53
CA GLU A 83 -3.18 -10.26 2.63
C GLU A 83 -3.26 -8.76 2.85
N VAL A 84 -4.46 -8.18 2.73
CA VAL A 84 -4.64 -6.73 2.66
C VAL A 84 -5.73 -6.22 3.61
N LEU A 85 -5.69 -4.91 3.86
CA LEU A 85 -6.67 -4.19 4.67
C LEU A 85 -7.44 -3.24 3.76
N LEU A 86 -8.78 -3.20 3.86
CA LEU A 86 -9.59 -2.29 3.06
C LEU A 86 -10.10 -1.12 3.91
N GLU A 87 -10.15 0.06 3.30
CA GLU A 87 -10.86 1.20 3.87
C GLU A 87 -12.37 0.93 3.85
N ASN A 88 -13.08 1.39 4.85
CA ASN A 88 -14.48 1.06 5.12
C ASN A 88 -15.45 1.35 3.98
N LYS A 89 -15.34 2.49 3.33
CA LYS A 89 -16.23 2.84 2.21
C LYS A 89 -16.03 1.91 1.02
N LEU A 90 -14.78 1.56 0.74
CA LEU A 90 -14.43 0.61 -0.31
C LEU A 90 -15.00 -0.78 0.02
N ASP A 91 -14.86 -1.22 1.26
CA ASP A 91 -15.44 -2.47 1.73
C ASP A 91 -16.95 -2.50 1.60
N ASN A 92 -17.63 -1.42 1.95
CA ASN A 92 -19.08 -1.33 1.82
C ASN A 92 -19.56 -1.48 0.37
N ARG A 93 -18.81 -0.97 -0.59
CA ARG A 93 -19.16 -1.10 -2.01
C ARG A 93 -18.90 -2.51 -2.55
N LEU A 94 -17.84 -3.16 -2.09
CA LEU A 94 -17.40 -4.46 -2.63
C LEU A 94 -17.95 -5.65 -1.86
N ALA A 95 -18.17 -5.50 -0.55
CA ALA A 95 -18.68 -6.53 0.35
C ALA A 95 -17.89 -7.84 0.27
N ILE A 96 -16.57 -7.75 0.36
CA ILE A 96 -15.67 -8.92 0.30
C ILE A 96 -15.69 -9.65 1.64
N PRO A 97 -16.04 -10.96 1.67
CA PRO A 97 -16.03 -11.72 2.92
C PRO A 97 -14.63 -11.87 3.50
N ILE A 98 -14.54 -11.82 4.82
CA ILE A 98 -13.31 -12.07 5.56
C ILE A 98 -13.52 -13.19 6.58
N GLY A 99 -12.43 -13.73 7.13
CA GLY A 99 -12.50 -14.81 8.13
C GLY A 99 -12.75 -16.17 7.50
N GLU A 100 -13.62 -16.97 8.15
CA GLU A 100 -13.88 -18.36 7.73
C GLU A 100 -14.50 -18.47 6.34
N ASN A 101 -15.26 -17.47 5.92
CA ASN A 101 -15.90 -17.43 4.61
C ASN A 101 -15.11 -16.57 3.61
N ALA A 102 -13.83 -16.34 3.88
CA ALA A 102 -13.00 -15.51 3.02
C ALA A 102 -12.98 -16.04 1.59
N ASP A 103 -13.12 -15.12 0.66
CA ASP A 103 -13.00 -15.38 -0.78
C ASP A 103 -12.05 -14.34 -1.36
N PHE A 104 -11.35 -14.70 -2.43
CA PHE A 104 -10.39 -13.79 -3.00
C PHE A 104 -11.04 -12.73 -3.88
N ALA A 105 -10.41 -11.57 -3.93
CA ALA A 105 -10.64 -10.54 -4.95
C ALA A 105 -9.42 -10.46 -5.84
N GLU A 106 -9.54 -9.79 -6.98
CA GLU A 106 -8.42 -9.60 -7.90
C GLU A 106 -8.01 -8.14 -7.93
N LEU A 107 -6.70 -7.90 -7.90
CA LEU A 107 -6.12 -6.60 -8.24
C LEU A 107 -5.57 -6.65 -9.65
N LEU A 108 -5.85 -5.60 -10.41
CA LEU A 108 -5.38 -5.43 -11.78
C LEU A 108 -4.64 -4.09 -11.87
N MET A 109 -3.34 -4.18 -12.17
CA MET A 109 -2.48 -3.00 -12.31
C MET A 109 -2.05 -2.88 -13.77
N PRO A 110 -2.24 -1.72 -14.43
CA PRO A 110 -1.73 -1.53 -15.78
C PRO A 110 -0.21 -1.74 -15.81
N LYS A 111 0.27 -2.51 -16.80
CA LYS A 111 1.71 -2.73 -16.97
C LYS A 111 2.39 -1.43 -17.37
N PRO A 112 3.49 -1.03 -16.68
CA PRO A 112 4.23 0.17 -17.07
C PRO A 112 4.79 0.05 -18.48
N GLY A 113 4.72 1.15 -19.26
CA GLY A 113 5.34 1.24 -20.55
C GLY A 113 4.77 0.33 -21.63
N THR A 114 3.54 -0.14 -21.47
CA THR A 114 2.90 -0.94 -22.52
C THR A 114 2.64 -0.12 -23.77
N GLY A 115 3.21 -0.55 -24.90
CA GLY A 115 2.96 0.03 -26.22
C GLY A 115 1.67 -0.50 -26.84
N MET A 116 1.76 -1.20 -27.99
CA MET A 116 0.60 -1.80 -28.62
C MET A 116 -0.01 -2.88 -27.72
N ILE A 117 -1.32 -2.77 -27.54
CA ILE A 117 -2.10 -3.66 -26.68
C ILE A 117 -2.79 -4.68 -27.58
N SER A 118 -2.44 -5.96 -27.43
CA SER A 118 -3.03 -7.05 -28.26
C SER A 118 -4.09 -7.85 -27.52
N ALA A 119 -4.00 -7.92 -26.15
CA ALA A 119 -4.97 -8.64 -25.33
C ALA A 119 -4.98 -8.05 -23.93
N GLU A 120 -6.10 -8.22 -23.21
CA GLU A 120 -6.24 -7.72 -21.84
C GLU A 120 -5.13 -8.24 -20.92
N LYS A 121 -4.78 -9.52 -21.01
CA LYS A 121 -3.71 -10.13 -20.22
C LYS A 121 -2.34 -9.49 -20.43
N ASP A 122 -2.14 -8.80 -21.57
CA ASP A 122 -0.88 -8.13 -21.88
C ASP A 122 -0.84 -6.71 -21.32
N ILE A 123 -1.96 -6.18 -20.82
CA ILE A 123 -2.10 -4.82 -20.31
C ILE A 123 -1.96 -4.77 -18.79
N PHE A 124 -2.43 -5.80 -18.09
CA PHE A 124 -2.54 -5.79 -16.65
C PHE A 124 -1.69 -6.88 -16.01
N ASN A 125 -1.04 -6.52 -14.90
CA ASN A 125 -0.57 -7.49 -13.93
C ASN A 125 -1.72 -7.77 -12.96
N LYS A 126 -1.94 -9.04 -12.65
CA LYS A 126 -3.04 -9.49 -11.78
C LYS A 126 -2.50 -10.22 -10.56
N ARG A 127 -3.16 -10.03 -9.43
CA ARG A 127 -2.93 -10.81 -8.21
C ARG A 127 -4.23 -11.04 -7.49
N GLU A 128 -4.41 -12.26 -6.98
CA GLU A 128 -5.48 -12.58 -6.04
C GLU A 128 -5.09 -12.06 -4.67
N ILE A 129 -6.05 -11.44 -3.98
CA ILE A 129 -5.85 -10.92 -2.63
C ILE A 129 -6.93 -11.43 -1.69
N PHE A 130 -6.59 -11.49 -0.40
CA PHE A 130 -7.51 -11.79 0.67
C PHE A 130 -7.57 -10.59 1.62
N VAL A 131 -8.79 -10.21 2.00
CA VAL A 131 -8.99 -9.10 2.95
C VAL A 131 -8.93 -9.65 4.37
N SER A 132 -7.99 -9.16 5.16
CA SER A 132 -7.83 -9.56 6.57
C SER A 132 -8.67 -8.72 7.51
N GLY A 133 -8.99 -7.49 7.14
CA GLY A 133 -9.74 -6.58 7.98
C GLY A 133 -10.11 -5.28 7.27
N VAL A 134 -10.85 -4.44 7.99
CA VAL A 134 -11.38 -3.18 7.48
C VAL A 134 -11.07 -2.06 8.47
N PHE A 135 -10.63 -0.93 7.96
CA PHE A 135 -10.24 0.22 8.79
C PHE A 135 -11.02 1.47 8.39
N PRO A 136 -11.21 2.41 9.33
CA PRO A 136 -11.83 3.70 9.00
C PRO A 136 -10.84 4.56 8.22
N GLY A 137 -11.28 5.06 7.06
CA GLY A 137 -10.49 6.00 6.29
C GLY A 137 -10.50 7.40 6.89
N ASN A 138 -9.70 8.26 6.29
CA ASN A 138 -9.69 9.69 6.53
C ASN A 138 -9.40 10.38 5.19
N ASP A 139 -9.21 11.69 5.19
CA ASP A 139 -8.99 12.44 3.95
C ASP A 139 -7.73 11.97 3.20
N GLN A 140 -6.73 11.45 3.91
CA GLN A 140 -5.49 10.97 3.31
C GLN A 140 -5.56 9.50 2.86
N LEU A 141 -6.37 8.70 3.53
CA LEU A 141 -6.49 7.25 3.27
C LEU A 141 -7.89 6.87 2.79
N ASP A 142 -8.52 7.76 2.05
CA ASP A 142 -9.82 7.49 1.42
C ASP A 142 -9.65 6.51 0.26
N ASN A 143 -10.59 5.59 0.13
CA ASN A 143 -10.64 4.62 -0.96
C ASN A 143 -9.33 3.82 -1.11
N THR A 144 -8.74 3.39 0.01
CA THR A 144 -7.39 2.85 0.08
C THR A 144 -7.39 1.37 0.45
N ILE A 145 -6.48 0.63 -0.18
CA ILE A 145 -6.11 -0.73 0.17
C ILE A 145 -4.72 -0.67 0.76
N ILE A 146 -4.54 -1.14 1.99
CA ILE A 146 -3.21 -1.27 2.61
C ILE A 146 -2.71 -2.68 2.39
N SER A 147 -1.54 -2.83 1.83
CA SER A 147 -0.90 -4.12 1.58
C SER A 147 0.54 -4.13 2.05
N PRO A 148 1.15 -5.30 2.21
CA PRO A 148 2.62 -5.36 2.23
C PRO A 148 3.19 -4.72 0.98
N ILE A 149 4.32 -4.03 1.12
CA ILE A 149 4.96 -3.31 0.01
C ILE A 149 5.40 -4.26 -1.12
N GLU A 150 5.65 -5.51 -0.78
CA GLU A 150 6.03 -6.55 -1.75
C GLU A 150 4.95 -6.75 -2.82
N LEU A 151 3.67 -6.65 -2.46
CA LEU A 151 2.58 -6.77 -3.43
C LEU A 151 2.64 -5.67 -4.48
N THR A 152 2.90 -4.43 -4.07
CA THR A 152 3.04 -3.31 -5.01
C THR A 152 4.26 -3.48 -5.91
N ARG A 153 5.37 -3.96 -5.37
CA ARG A 153 6.57 -4.24 -6.17
C ARG A 153 6.32 -5.31 -7.23
N GLU A 154 5.59 -6.38 -6.86
CA GLU A 154 5.22 -7.44 -7.79
C GLU A 154 4.31 -6.92 -8.91
N LEU A 155 3.27 -6.17 -8.55
CA LEU A 155 2.30 -5.64 -9.52
C LEU A 155 2.90 -4.60 -10.46
N LEU A 156 3.88 -3.84 -10.01
CA LEU A 156 4.54 -2.78 -10.77
C LEU A 156 5.85 -3.22 -11.41
N ASN A 157 6.27 -4.47 -11.22
CA ASN A 157 7.54 -5.00 -11.71
C ASN A 157 8.75 -4.18 -11.21
N LEU A 158 8.71 -3.79 -9.93
CA LEU A 158 9.77 -2.99 -9.32
C LEU A 158 10.81 -3.86 -8.61
N PRO A 159 12.06 -3.37 -8.51
CA PRO A 159 13.09 -4.06 -7.72
C PRO A 159 12.72 -4.18 -6.25
N LYS A 160 13.29 -5.18 -5.58
CA LYS A 160 12.94 -5.54 -4.19
C LYS A 160 13.09 -4.43 -3.17
N LYS A 161 13.99 -3.51 -3.29
CA LYS A 161 14.22 -2.46 -2.29
C LYS A 161 13.58 -1.13 -2.65
N SER A 162 12.93 -1.03 -3.80
CA SER A 162 12.39 0.22 -4.29
C SER A 162 11.26 0.77 -3.41
N ALA A 163 11.12 2.08 -3.42
CA ALA A 163 10.02 2.80 -2.79
C ALA A 163 9.71 4.07 -3.59
N TYR A 164 8.49 4.56 -3.46
CA TYR A 164 8.07 5.85 -4.04
C TYR A 164 8.14 6.95 -2.99
N GLN A 165 7.93 6.61 -1.75
CA GLN A 165 7.88 7.55 -0.64
C GLN A 165 8.57 6.97 0.59
N ILE A 166 9.03 7.85 1.46
CA ILE A 166 9.36 7.50 2.84
C ILE A 166 8.50 8.39 3.72
N VAL A 167 7.71 7.78 4.59
CA VAL A 167 6.90 8.51 5.58
C VAL A 167 7.63 8.47 6.91
N ILE A 168 7.65 9.59 7.62
CA ILE A 168 8.51 9.82 8.77
C ILE A 168 7.68 10.28 9.96
N LYS A 169 7.98 9.72 11.13
CA LYS A 169 7.50 10.20 12.43
C LYS A 169 8.66 10.83 13.18
N LEU A 170 8.47 12.07 13.61
CA LEU A 170 9.46 12.81 14.38
C LEU A 170 9.29 12.54 15.89
N LYS A 171 10.38 12.64 16.64
CA LYS A 171 10.34 12.64 18.12
C LYS A 171 9.59 13.86 18.65
N ASN A 172 9.74 14.98 17.94
CA ASN A 172 9.10 16.24 18.26
C ASN A 172 8.42 16.79 17.00
N PRO A 173 7.11 16.51 16.79
CA PRO A 173 6.38 16.94 15.60
C PRO A 173 6.37 18.44 15.35
N GLU A 174 6.60 19.25 16.36
CA GLU A 174 6.65 20.72 16.23
C GLU A 174 7.85 21.22 15.42
N ASN A 175 8.84 20.35 15.20
CA ASN A 175 10.07 20.69 14.45
C ASN A 175 9.98 20.27 12.95
N THR A 176 8.78 20.12 12.43
CA THR A 176 8.60 19.79 10.99
C THR A 176 9.04 20.90 10.06
#